data_19ecd698c0c1435448c07b5f8ffc31c9
#
_entry.id   19ecd698c0c1435448c07b5f8ffc31c9
#
_cell.length_a   1.000
_cell.length_b   1.000
_cell.length_c   1.000
_cell.angle_alpha   90.00
_cell.angle_beta   90.00
_cell.angle_gamma   90.00
#
_symmetry.space_group_name_H-M   'P 1'
#
loop_
_entity.id
_entity.type
_entity.pdbx_description
1 polymer ?
#
loop_
_entity_poly.entity_id
_entity_poly.type
_entity_poly.pdbx_seq_one_letter_code
_entity_poly.pdbx_strand_id
1 'polypeptide(L)'
;MSAIRLQHLEKSYGKKKVLKDVSFSVRFGEIFALLGVNGAGKSSTLECIEGLRRYDGGRIEVNGRLGVQLQSAALPPAIKAGEALRFFSALSGQSLRRDYAEALGCAAFENSLYRVLSTGQKRRLHLAIALMQAPDIIIWDEPTAGLDVEGRRALHRLIRTLRDEGKAVLLSSHDMAEVEALSDRLAILDGGRI
;
A
#
# COMPACT_ATOMS: atom_id res chain seq x y z
N MET A 1 19.28 -3.73 -5.91
CA MET A 1 18.59 -5.03 -6.08
C MET A 1 17.10 -4.75 -6.29
N SER A 2 16.41 -5.43 -7.20
CA SER A 2 14.99 -5.20 -7.47
C SER A 2 14.14 -5.90 -6.39
N ALA A 3 13.24 -5.16 -5.75
CA ALA A 3 12.25 -5.69 -4.82
C ALA A 3 11.05 -6.28 -5.56
N ILE A 4 10.59 -5.55 -6.61
CA ILE A 4 9.50 -5.99 -7.48
C ILE A 4 9.95 -5.85 -8.94
N ARG A 5 9.60 -6.80 -9.79
CA ARG A 5 9.77 -6.71 -11.24
C ARG A 5 8.56 -7.27 -11.96
N LEU A 6 7.99 -6.46 -12.83
CA LEU A 6 6.92 -6.85 -13.75
C LEU A 6 7.46 -6.87 -15.18
N GLN A 7 7.11 -7.89 -15.93
CA GLN A 7 7.48 -8.05 -17.33
C GLN A 7 6.25 -8.47 -18.13
N HIS A 8 5.81 -7.61 -19.05
CA HIS A 8 4.71 -7.87 -19.98
C HIS A 8 3.41 -8.32 -19.30
N LEU A 9 3.08 -7.73 -18.13
CA LEU A 9 1.90 -8.13 -17.36
C LEU A 9 0.62 -7.84 -18.14
N GLU A 10 -0.22 -8.87 -18.26
CA GLU A 10 -1.51 -8.83 -18.92
C GLU A 10 -2.63 -9.30 -18.00
N LYS A 11 -3.76 -8.60 -18.04
CA LYS A 11 -4.96 -8.97 -17.27
C LYS A 11 -6.24 -8.57 -17.97
N SER A 12 -7.18 -9.53 -18.02
CA SER A 12 -8.52 -9.31 -18.56
C SER A 12 -9.60 -9.68 -17.53
N TYR A 13 -10.72 -9.03 -17.60
CA TYR A 13 -11.95 -9.35 -16.89
C TYR A 13 -13.06 -9.62 -17.92
N GLY A 14 -13.36 -10.89 -18.14
CA GLY A 14 -14.22 -11.30 -19.24
C GLY A 14 -13.63 -10.88 -20.59
N LYS A 15 -14.37 -10.09 -21.35
CA LYS A 15 -13.90 -9.60 -22.68
C LYS A 15 -13.06 -8.31 -22.59
N LYS A 16 -12.96 -7.67 -21.41
CA LYS A 16 -12.26 -6.40 -21.26
C LYS A 16 -10.80 -6.65 -20.83
N LYS A 17 -9.83 -6.36 -21.73
CA LYS A 17 -8.41 -6.36 -21.40
C LYS A 17 -8.07 -5.07 -20.65
N VAL A 18 -7.72 -5.21 -19.36
CA VAL A 18 -7.44 -4.08 -18.44
C VAL A 18 -5.96 -3.77 -18.39
N LEU A 19 -5.09 -4.78 -18.33
CA LEU A 19 -3.64 -4.62 -18.45
C LEU A 19 -3.20 -5.24 -19.79
N LYS A 20 -2.38 -4.48 -20.55
CA LYS A 20 -2.08 -4.80 -21.96
C LYS A 20 -0.59 -4.89 -22.27
N ASP A 21 0.27 -5.02 -21.35
CA ASP A 21 1.72 -5.04 -21.43
C ASP A 21 2.33 -4.06 -20.44
N VAL A 22 2.15 -4.35 -19.15
CA VAL A 22 2.69 -3.50 -18.09
C VAL A 22 4.04 -4.05 -17.63
N SER A 23 5.08 -3.22 -17.76
CA SER A 23 6.45 -3.59 -17.37
C SER A 23 7.10 -2.47 -16.57
N PHE A 24 7.52 -2.75 -15.36
CA PHE A 24 8.33 -1.85 -14.52
C PHE A 24 9.06 -2.61 -13.43
N SER A 25 9.93 -1.92 -12.70
CA SER A 25 10.60 -2.49 -11.53
C SER A 25 10.69 -1.47 -10.40
N VAL A 26 10.59 -1.96 -9.17
CA VAL A 26 10.78 -1.20 -7.92
C VAL A 26 12.03 -1.72 -7.22
N ARG A 27 12.87 -0.84 -6.68
CA ARG A 27 14.10 -1.18 -5.96
C ARG A 27 13.87 -1.11 -4.46
N PHE A 28 14.70 -1.77 -3.70
CA PHE A 28 14.81 -1.50 -2.26
C PHE A 28 15.36 -0.08 -2.02
N GLY A 29 14.83 0.59 -0.98
CA GLY A 29 15.17 1.98 -0.68
C GLY A 29 14.60 2.98 -1.69
N GLU A 30 13.48 2.65 -2.33
CA GLU A 30 12.83 3.48 -3.34
C GLU A 30 11.34 3.64 -3.04
N ILE A 31 10.84 4.87 -3.22
CA ILE A 31 9.41 5.16 -3.32
C ILE A 31 9.06 5.21 -4.81
N PHE A 32 8.29 4.22 -5.27
CA PHE A 32 7.81 4.15 -6.64
C PHE A 32 6.32 4.41 -6.70
N ALA A 33 5.88 5.35 -7.54
CA ALA A 33 4.47 5.65 -7.72
C ALA A 33 3.94 5.12 -9.05
N LEU A 34 2.77 4.48 -9.00
CA LEU A 34 1.97 4.12 -10.17
C LEU A 34 0.86 5.16 -10.32
N LEU A 35 1.07 6.14 -11.19
CA LEU A 35 0.13 7.22 -11.47
C LEU A 35 -0.85 6.80 -12.58
N GLY A 36 -2.10 7.22 -12.47
CA GLY A 36 -3.08 7.01 -13.54
C GLY A 36 -4.50 7.40 -13.11
N VAL A 37 -5.33 7.67 -14.09
CA VAL A 37 -6.75 7.97 -13.85
C VAL A 37 -7.51 6.78 -13.26
N ASN A 38 -8.70 7.03 -12.72
CA ASN A 38 -9.56 5.95 -12.23
C ASN A 38 -9.92 4.99 -13.39
N GLY A 39 -9.79 3.69 -13.14
CA GLY A 39 -10.02 2.66 -14.15
C GLY A 39 -8.84 2.38 -15.09
N ALA A 40 -7.68 3.04 -14.96
CA ALA A 40 -6.49 2.78 -15.76
C ALA A 40 -5.87 1.38 -15.54
N GLY A 41 -6.20 0.73 -14.40
CA GLY A 41 -5.67 -0.60 -14.06
C GLY A 41 -4.73 -0.62 -12.86
N LYS A 42 -4.57 0.50 -12.12
CA LYS A 42 -3.67 0.62 -10.96
C LYS A 42 -3.94 -0.48 -9.92
N SER A 43 -5.15 -0.55 -9.38
CA SER A 43 -5.53 -1.56 -8.38
C SER A 43 -5.36 -2.99 -8.92
N SER A 44 -5.71 -3.24 -10.20
CA SER A 44 -5.50 -4.56 -10.82
C SER A 44 -4.03 -4.93 -10.90
N THR A 45 -3.15 -3.96 -11.16
CA THR A 45 -1.70 -4.18 -11.16
C THR A 45 -1.21 -4.54 -9.76
N LEU A 46 -1.61 -3.75 -8.74
CA LEU A 46 -1.24 -4.01 -7.35
C LEU A 46 -1.77 -5.37 -6.87
N GLU A 47 -3.05 -5.69 -7.10
CA GLU A 47 -3.65 -6.98 -6.72
C GLU A 47 -2.96 -8.19 -7.39
N CYS A 48 -2.44 -8.03 -8.63
CA CYS A 48 -1.63 -9.07 -9.26
C CYS A 48 -0.28 -9.24 -8.58
N ILE A 49 0.41 -8.15 -8.20
CA ILE A 49 1.68 -8.20 -7.47
C ILE A 49 1.50 -8.85 -6.09
N GLU A 50 0.40 -8.53 -5.41
CA GLU A 50 0.01 -9.05 -4.10
C GLU A 50 -0.40 -10.52 -4.12
N GLY A 51 -0.58 -11.10 -5.32
CA GLY A 51 -1.08 -12.47 -5.48
C GLY A 51 -2.58 -12.63 -5.23
N LEU A 52 -3.32 -11.54 -5.02
CA LEU A 52 -4.78 -11.55 -4.81
C LEU A 52 -5.54 -11.78 -6.10
N ARG A 53 -4.94 -11.51 -7.24
CA ARG A 53 -5.50 -11.74 -8.58
C ARG A 53 -4.54 -12.53 -9.45
N ARG A 54 -5.07 -13.51 -10.16
CA ARG A 54 -4.33 -14.19 -11.23
C ARG A 54 -4.22 -13.25 -12.42
N TYR A 55 -3.06 -13.22 -13.05
CA TYR A 55 -2.83 -12.52 -14.32
C TYR A 55 -2.85 -13.51 -15.49
N ASP A 56 -3.04 -13.01 -16.71
CA ASP A 56 -3.26 -13.84 -17.90
C ASP A 56 -1.98 -14.02 -18.72
N GLY A 57 -1.00 -13.11 -18.58
CA GLY A 57 0.28 -13.18 -19.28
C GLY A 57 1.35 -12.35 -18.57
N GLY A 58 2.61 -12.59 -18.94
CA GLY A 58 3.77 -11.92 -18.36
C GLY A 58 4.36 -12.64 -17.17
N ARG A 59 5.20 -11.91 -16.40
CA ARG A 59 5.89 -12.43 -15.23
C ARG A 59 5.94 -11.37 -14.12
N ILE A 60 5.73 -11.82 -12.88
CA ILE A 60 5.90 -11.01 -11.66
C ILE A 60 6.93 -11.70 -10.78
N GLU A 61 7.93 -10.95 -10.34
CA GLU A 61 8.91 -11.36 -9.36
C GLU A 61 8.81 -10.43 -8.14
N VAL A 62 8.71 -11.02 -6.95
CA VAL A 62 8.66 -10.30 -5.66
C VAL A 62 9.73 -10.90 -4.75
N ASN A 63 10.68 -10.08 -4.30
CA ASN A 63 11.85 -10.50 -3.54
C ASN A 63 11.80 -9.95 -2.12
N GLY A 64 10.86 -10.42 -1.29
CA GLY A 64 10.70 -10.00 0.10
C GLY A 64 9.28 -10.18 0.61
N ARG A 65 9.08 -9.88 1.88
CA ARG A 65 7.76 -9.94 2.52
C ARG A 65 6.94 -8.72 2.17
N LEU A 66 5.70 -8.94 1.78
CA LEU A 66 4.76 -7.88 1.44
C LEU A 66 4.00 -7.38 2.67
N GLY A 67 3.90 -6.06 2.82
CA GLY A 67 2.94 -5.38 3.66
C GLY A 67 1.87 -4.73 2.79
N VAL A 68 0.69 -5.31 2.80
CA VAL A 68 -0.40 -4.91 1.91
C VAL A 68 -1.53 -4.27 2.69
N GLN A 69 -2.03 -3.15 2.21
CA GLN A 69 -3.27 -2.58 2.70
C GLN A 69 -4.42 -3.02 1.80
N LEU A 70 -5.30 -3.87 2.31
CA LEU A 70 -6.50 -4.28 1.60
C LEU A 70 -7.54 -3.15 1.57
N GLN A 71 -8.04 -2.81 0.38
CA GLN A 71 -9.04 -1.74 0.21
C GLN A 71 -10.36 -2.02 0.94
N SER A 72 -10.77 -3.28 0.99
CA SER A 72 -12.05 -3.73 1.56
C SER A 72 -11.91 -4.45 2.90
N ALA A 73 -10.75 -4.35 3.56
CA ALA A 73 -10.55 -5.01 4.85
C ALA A 73 -11.44 -4.37 5.91
N ALA A 74 -12.29 -5.18 6.54
CA ALA A 74 -13.07 -4.79 7.69
C ALA A 74 -12.61 -5.61 8.91
N LEU A 75 -12.32 -4.92 10.01
CA LEU A 75 -12.04 -5.55 11.29
C LEU A 75 -13.37 -5.83 12.03
N PRO A 76 -13.40 -6.78 12.98
CA PRO A 76 -14.55 -6.97 13.82
C PRO A 76 -14.99 -5.64 14.47
N PRO A 77 -16.29 -5.28 14.42
CA PRO A 77 -16.76 -3.97 14.88
C PRO A 77 -16.44 -3.66 16.34
N ALA A 78 -16.32 -4.70 17.18
CA ALA A 78 -16.09 -4.60 18.63
C ALA A 78 -14.60 -4.68 19.02
N ILE A 79 -13.67 -4.87 18.08
CA ILE A 79 -12.23 -4.85 18.40
C ILE A 79 -11.77 -3.43 18.66
N LYS A 80 -10.91 -3.21 19.65
CA LYS A 80 -10.23 -1.94 19.86
C LYS A 80 -9.08 -1.78 18.88
N ALA A 81 -8.77 -0.54 18.47
CA ALA A 81 -7.67 -0.28 17.54
C ALA A 81 -6.32 -0.84 18.03
N GLY A 82 -5.99 -0.66 19.31
CA GLY A 82 -4.77 -1.21 19.89
C GLY A 82 -4.76 -2.74 20.01
N GLU A 83 -5.92 -3.37 20.18
CA GLU A 83 -6.04 -4.83 20.16
C GLU A 83 -5.75 -5.37 18.75
N ALA A 84 -6.27 -4.71 17.72
CA ALA A 84 -5.99 -5.07 16.35
C ALA A 84 -4.48 -4.98 16.04
N LEU A 85 -3.81 -3.89 16.42
CA LEU A 85 -2.37 -3.74 16.23
C LEU A 85 -1.57 -4.86 16.93
N ARG A 86 -1.90 -5.16 18.19
CA ARG A 86 -1.25 -6.25 18.94
C ARG A 86 -1.50 -7.62 18.31
N PHE A 87 -2.73 -7.88 17.88
CA PHE A 87 -3.10 -9.14 17.24
C PHE A 87 -2.30 -9.39 15.96
N PHE A 88 -2.25 -8.42 15.04
CA PHE A 88 -1.50 -8.56 13.79
C PHE A 88 0.03 -8.61 14.01
N SER A 89 0.55 -7.91 15.01
CA SER A 89 1.94 -8.00 15.41
C SER A 89 2.27 -9.42 15.94
N ALA A 90 1.42 -9.97 16.80
CA ALA A 90 1.61 -11.33 17.33
C ALA A 90 1.55 -12.41 16.24
N LEU A 91 0.65 -12.27 15.24
CA LEU A 91 0.57 -13.19 14.12
C LEU A 91 1.88 -13.24 13.29
N SER A 92 2.61 -12.14 13.24
CA SER A 92 3.88 -12.08 12.51
C SER A 92 5.08 -12.60 13.31
N GLY A 93 4.90 -12.91 14.60
CA GLY A 93 6.00 -13.23 15.51
C GLY A 93 6.95 -12.07 15.78
N GLN A 94 6.56 -10.85 15.43
CA GLN A 94 7.36 -9.64 15.58
C GLN A 94 6.89 -8.82 16.80
N SER A 95 7.81 -8.04 17.35
CA SER A 95 7.46 -7.04 18.35
C SER A 95 6.59 -5.94 17.75
N LEU A 96 5.64 -5.43 18.54
CA LEU A 96 4.78 -4.33 18.11
C LEU A 96 5.60 -3.09 17.73
N ARG A 97 5.56 -2.68 16.48
CA ARG A 97 6.19 -1.46 15.96
C ARG A 97 5.32 -0.24 16.31
N ARG A 98 5.40 0.17 17.59
CA ARG A 98 4.64 1.30 18.11
C ARG A 98 4.97 2.60 17.38
N ASP A 99 6.22 2.78 16.98
CA ASP A 99 6.72 3.92 16.22
C ASP A 99 5.91 4.18 14.94
N TYR A 100 5.58 3.15 14.17
CA TYR A 100 4.75 3.31 12.97
C TYR A 100 3.29 3.66 13.30
N ALA A 101 2.72 3.02 14.34
CA ALA A 101 1.37 3.33 14.77
C ALA A 101 1.25 4.76 15.33
N GLU A 102 2.26 5.22 16.07
CA GLU A 102 2.36 6.58 16.60
C GLU A 102 2.54 7.59 15.45
N ALA A 103 3.42 7.33 14.49
CA ALA A 103 3.61 8.16 13.30
C ALA A 103 2.32 8.39 12.51
N LEU A 104 1.41 7.41 12.52
CA LEU A 104 0.06 7.49 11.92
C LEU A 104 -1.00 8.05 12.91
N GLY A 105 -0.60 8.47 14.11
CA GLY A 105 -1.51 9.03 15.12
C GLY A 105 -2.50 8.03 15.71
N CYS A 106 -2.22 6.72 15.65
CA CYS A 106 -3.10 5.69 16.17
C CYS A 106 -3.23 5.71 17.69
N ALA A 107 -2.26 6.29 18.40
CA ALA A 107 -2.30 6.43 19.86
C ALA A 107 -3.54 7.21 20.34
N ALA A 108 -3.99 8.20 19.59
CA ALA A 108 -5.14 9.04 19.95
C ALA A 108 -6.46 8.26 20.01
N PHE A 109 -6.56 7.10 19.35
CA PHE A 109 -7.77 6.27 19.31
C PHE A 109 -7.50 4.78 19.62
N GLU A 110 -6.37 4.47 20.23
CA GLU A 110 -5.96 3.09 20.55
C GLU A 110 -7.03 2.32 21.36
N ASN A 111 -7.72 2.99 22.27
CA ASN A 111 -8.75 2.41 23.12
C ASN A 111 -10.16 2.44 22.49
N SER A 112 -10.33 3.02 21.31
CA SER A 112 -11.62 3.14 20.65
C SER A 112 -11.96 1.86 19.88
N LEU A 113 -13.25 1.50 19.88
CA LEU A 113 -13.76 0.38 19.10
C LEU A 113 -13.72 0.71 17.61
N TYR A 114 -13.41 -0.28 16.78
CA TYR A 114 -13.32 -0.10 15.32
C TYR A 114 -14.59 0.52 14.69
N ARG A 115 -15.78 0.12 15.17
CA ARG A 115 -17.07 0.63 14.67
C ARG A 115 -17.25 2.15 14.82
N VAL A 116 -16.64 2.76 15.85
CA VAL A 116 -16.80 4.20 16.12
C VAL A 116 -15.69 5.07 15.51
N LEU A 117 -14.68 4.45 14.91
CA LEU A 117 -13.61 5.18 14.23
C LEU A 117 -14.13 5.89 12.98
N SER A 118 -13.66 7.11 12.75
CA SER A 118 -13.89 7.82 11.50
C SER A 118 -13.22 7.08 10.32
N THR A 119 -13.62 7.40 9.08
CA THR A 119 -13.01 6.82 7.88
C THR A 119 -11.51 7.03 7.84
N GLY A 120 -11.03 8.24 8.16
CA GLY A 120 -9.61 8.55 8.22
C GLY A 120 -8.87 7.79 9.32
N GLN A 121 -9.48 7.60 10.51
CA GLN A 121 -8.91 6.78 11.59
C GLN A 121 -8.82 5.31 11.19
N LYS A 122 -9.87 4.76 10.57
CA LYS A 122 -9.85 3.39 10.04
C LYS A 122 -8.73 3.24 9.01
N ARG A 123 -8.59 4.22 8.11
CA ARG A 123 -7.52 4.20 7.10
C ARG A 123 -6.13 4.16 7.74
N ARG A 124 -5.87 5.05 8.70
CA ARG A 124 -4.60 5.09 9.45
C ARG A 124 -4.32 3.78 10.20
N LEU A 125 -5.34 3.19 10.81
CA LEU A 125 -5.22 1.88 11.48
C LEU A 125 -4.84 0.77 10.49
N HIS A 126 -5.48 0.70 9.32
CA HIS A 126 -5.17 -0.31 8.30
C HIS A 126 -3.76 -0.16 7.74
N LEU A 127 -3.30 1.10 7.51
CA LEU A 127 -1.92 1.37 7.11
C LEU A 127 -0.92 0.89 8.19
N ALA A 128 -1.21 1.16 9.46
CA ALA A 128 -0.37 0.69 10.56
C ALA A 128 -0.33 -0.85 10.63
N ILE A 129 -1.47 -1.52 10.49
CA ILE A 129 -1.56 -2.99 10.50
C ILE A 129 -0.69 -3.62 9.39
N ALA A 130 -0.69 -3.04 8.19
CA ALA A 130 0.13 -3.52 7.09
C ALA A 130 1.64 -3.52 7.42
N LEU A 131 2.08 -2.66 8.33
CA LEU A 131 3.47 -2.55 8.77
C LEU A 131 3.82 -3.45 9.95
N MET A 132 2.81 -4.00 10.67
CA MET A 132 3.06 -4.83 11.87
C MET A 132 3.79 -6.15 11.55
N GLN A 133 3.78 -6.58 10.32
CA GLN A 133 4.49 -7.78 9.87
C GLN A 133 5.97 -7.53 9.49
N ALA A 134 6.49 -6.35 9.78
CA ALA A 134 7.84 -5.92 9.41
C ALA A 134 8.15 -6.25 7.93
N PRO A 135 7.36 -5.75 6.98
CA PRO A 135 7.55 -6.05 5.57
C PRO A 135 8.84 -5.44 5.03
N ASP A 136 9.37 -6.07 3.98
CA ASP A 136 10.48 -5.54 3.19
C ASP A 136 9.96 -4.66 2.04
N ILE A 137 8.72 -4.93 1.61
CA ILE A 137 8.05 -4.28 0.49
C ILE A 137 6.65 -3.86 0.94
N ILE A 138 6.33 -2.59 0.75
CA ILE A 138 5.04 -1.99 1.11
C ILE A 138 4.26 -1.69 -0.17
N ILE A 139 3.02 -2.16 -0.26
CA ILE A 139 2.12 -1.89 -1.38
C ILE A 139 0.86 -1.22 -0.85
N TRP A 140 0.62 0.04 -1.29
CA TRP A 140 -0.52 0.81 -0.87
C TRP A 140 -1.29 1.41 -2.05
N ASP A 141 -2.57 1.12 -2.11
CA ASP A 141 -3.47 1.66 -3.14
C ASP A 141 -4.15 2.94 -2.63
N GLU A 142 -3.81 4.08 -3.26
CA GLU A 142 -4.29 5.42 -2.94
C GLU A 142 -4.25 5.74 -1.43
N PRO A 143 -3.08 5.65 -0.76
CA PRO A 143 -2.99 5.63 0.69
C PRO A 143 -3.45 6.92 1.36
N THR A 144 -3.45 8.05 0.67
CA THR A 144 -3.86 9.36 1.17
C THR A 144 -5.36 9.64 1.05
N ALA A 145 -6.10 8.80 0.31
CA ALA A 145 -7.52 8.98 0.11
C ALA A 145 -8.28 8.99 1.46
N GLY A 146 -9.09 10.03 1.67
CA GLY A 146 -9.89 10.18 2.90
C GLY A 146 -9.11 10.63 4.13
N LEU A 147 -7.84 10.98 4.01
CA LEU A 147 -7.05 11.61 5.07
C LEU A 147 -7.19 13.13 5.02
N ASP A 148 -7.21 13.74 6.19
CA ASP A 148 -7.06 15.18 6.36
C ASP A 148 -5.62 15.63 6.05
N VAL A 149 -5.38 16.94 6.01
CA VAL A 149 -4.07 17.52 5.68
C VAL A 149 -2.98 17.03 6.63
N GLU A 150 -3.28 16.92 7.93
CA GLU A 150 -2.33 16.46 8.93
C GLU A 150 -2.02 14.96 8.76
N GLY A 151 -3.04 14.14 8.53
CA GLY A 151 -2.90 12.72 8.25
C GLY A 151 -2.06 12.45 6.99
N ARG A 152 -2.26 13.23 5.91
CA ARG A 152 -1.41 13.13 4.71
C ARG A 152 0.05 13.47 5.02
N ARG A 153 0.31 14.55 5.75
CA ARG A 153 1.68 14.94 6.14
C ARG A 153 2.35 13.86 6.99
N ALA A 154 1.61 13.29 7.94
CA ALA A 154 2.10 12.20 8.78
C ALA A 154 2.45 10.95 7.95
N LEU A 155 1.57 10.57 7.03
CA LEU A 155 1.79 9.46 6.11
C LEU A 155 2.99 9.70 5.20
N HIS A 156 3.14 10.88 4.62
CA HIS A 156 4.30 11.21 3.77
C HIS A 156 5.62 11.13 4.54
N ARG A 157 5.66 11.57 5.81
CA ARG A 157 6.85 11.40 6.66
C ARG A 157 7.15 9.91 6.87
N LEU A 158 6.14 9.12 7.20
CA LEU A 158 6.30 7.68 7.41
C LEU A 158 6.80 6.97 6.15
N ILE A 159 6.27 7.29 4.97
CA ILE A 159 6.73 6.72 3.70
C ILE A 159 8.22 7.00 3.47
N ARG A 160 8.67 8.24 3.74
CA ARG A 160 10.09 8.57 3.63
C ARG A 160 10.95 7.80 4.64
N THR A 161 10.48 7.67 5.89
CA THR A 161 11.15 6.85 6.90
C THR A 161 11.30 5.39 6.45
N LEU A 162 10.24 4.80 5.90
CA LEU A 162 10.28 3.43 5.38
C LEU A 162 11.30 3.25 4.23
N ARG A 163 11.35 4.22 3.30
CA ARG A 163 12.39 4.25 2.27
C ARG A 163 13.79 4.34 2.86
N ASP A 164 13.99 5.25 3.82
CA ASP A 164 15.29 5.49 4.45
C ASP A 164 15.76 4.29 5.29
N GLU A 165 14.83 3.46 5.76
CA GLU A 165 15.09 2.14 6.35
C GLU A 165 15.44 1.06 5.29
N GLY A 166 15.52 1.43 4.03
CA GLY A 166 15.86 0.52 2.92
C GLY A 166 14.70 -0.29 2.37
N LYS A 167 13.45 -0.02 2.79
CA LYS A 167 12.27 -0.73 2.30
C LYS A 167 11.88 -0.24 0.90
N ALA A 168 11.25 -1.11 0.12
CA ALA A 168 10.62 -0.72 -1.14
C ALA A 168 9.18 -0.28 -0.88
N VAL A 169 8.80 0.89 -1.38
CA VAL A 169 7.42 1.39 -1.27
C VAL A 169 6.83 1.56 -2.68
N LEU A 170 5.79 0.80 -2.97
CA LEU A 170 4.98 0.95 -4.18
C LEU A 170 3.63 1.53 -3.79
N LEU A 171 3.30 2.68 -4.32
CA LEU A 171 1.99 3.30 -4.10
C LEU A 171 1.29 3.63 -5.42
N SER A 172 -0.03 3.59 -5.42
CA SER A 172 -0.81 4.15 -6.50
C SER A 172 -1.34 5.53 -6.11
N SER A 173 -1.48 6.41 -7.10
CA SER A 173 -2.16 7.70 -6.93
C SER A 173 -2.77 8.15 -8.26
N HIS A 174 -3.73 9.05 -8.18
CA HIS A 174 -4.24 9.82 -9.31
C HIS A 174 -3.88 11.32 -9.19
N ASP A 175 -3.16 11.69 -8.13
CA ASP A 175 -2.74 13.06 -7.84
C ASP A 175 -1.25 13.23 -8.22
N MET A 176 -1.00 13.96 -9.31
CA MET A 176 0.35 14.23 -9.82
C MET A 176 1.20 15.02 -8.83
N ALA A 177 0.61 16.01 -8.16
CA ALA A 177 1.34 16.84 -7.21
C ALA A 177 1.82 16.04 -6.00
N GLU A 178 1.01 15.07 -5.53
CA GLU A 178 1.40 14.15 -4.48
C GLU A 178 2.56 13.26 -4.93
N VAL A 179 2.46 12.70 -6.13
CA VAL A 179 3.46 11.79 -6.69
C VAL A 179 4.80 12.51 -6.86
N GLU A 180 4.82 13.73 -7.42
CA GLU A 180 6.02 14.55 -7.57
C GLU A 180 6.69 14.88 -6.24
N ALA A 181 5.88 15.16 -5.21
CA ALA A 181 6.40 15.52 -3.88
C ALA A 181 6.96 14.33 -3.09
N LEU A 182 6.57 13.10 -3.43
CA LEU A 182 6.83 11.93 -2.59
C LEU A 182 7.71 10.87 -3.25
N SER A 183 7.54 10.60 -4.54
CA SER A 183 8.17 9.46 -5.19
C SER A 183 9.57 9.78 -5.74
N ASP A 184 10.46 8.79 -5.68
CA ASP A 184 11.78 8.84 -6.31
C ASP A 184 11.67 8.54 -7.81
N ARG A 185 10.73 7.65 -8.18
CA ARG A 185 10.40 7.30 -9.57
C ARG A 185 8.91 7.04 -9.70
N LEU A 186 8.40 7.24 -10.90
CA LEU A 186 7.00 6.97 -11.22
C LEU A 186 6.86 6.23 -12.57
N ALA A 187 5.72 5.58 -12.74
CA ALA A 187 5.22 5.13 -14.02
C ALA A 187 3.80 5.66 -14.21
N ILE A 188 3.47 6.06 -15.43
CA ILE A 188 2.12 6.51 -15.76
C ILE A 188 1.41 5.34 -16.44
N LEU A 189 0.32 4.89 -15.83
CA LEU A 189 -0.54 3.85 -16.38
C LEU A 189 -1.74 4.50 -17.07
N ASP A 190 -1.81 4.35 -18.37
CA ASP A 190 -2.92 4.82 -19.19
C ASP A 190 -3.43 3.71 -20.10
N GLY A 191 -4.75 3.51 -20.14
CA GLY A 191 -5.40 2.51 -20.98
C GLY A 191 -4.82 1.10 -20.85
N GLY A 192 -4.21 0.75 -19.70
CA GLY A 192 -3.58 -0.54 -19.40
C GLY A 192 -2.14 -0.69 -19.90
N ARG A 193 -1.44 0.38 -20.19
CA ARG A 193 -0.03 0.44 -20.62
C ARG A 193 0.76 1.48 -19.81
N ILE A 194 2.07 1.31 -19.71
CA ILE A 194 3.00 2.30 -19.17
C ILE A 194 3.47 3.19 -20.33
#